data_3d9624e9dce7900e2ac29d9db90c7c4f
#
_entry.id   3d9624e9dce7900e2ac29d9db90c7c4f
#
_cell.length_a   1.000
_cell.length_b   1.000
_cell.length_c   1.000
_cell.angle_alpha   90.00
_cell.angle_beta   90.00
_cell.angle_gamma   90.00
#
_symmetry.space_group_name_H-M   'P 1'
#
loop_
_entity.id
_entity.type
_entity.pdbx_description
1 polymer ?
#
loop_
_entity_poly.entity_id
_entity_poly.type
_entity_poly.pdbx_seq_one_letter_code
_entity_poly.pdbx_strand_id
1 'polypeptide(L)'
;LSQGFTHTVLGNTGIPVHRLGLSATYRPGKKVVYKALDEDLNYFFFFGFDNQMVKVLREVLRQRRENIIVATGAYNLLWGHPNLRRTLEKRLRTLRTDYIDVFLFLGVTQEKHFTDQVKEELYQFREEGKVRAVGISTHNRKFAGKLVNEGILDVIMMRYNAAHRGAEQDIFPYLEKYNPGVVSFTATRWRYLIRRPKNWPKNEPVPTPGMCYRFVLSNPKVHVCMTAPANLKQFEENVKALRLGSLTQEEMELMTKFGDAVHHTKKWFM
;
A
#
# COMPACT_ATOMS: atom_id res chain seq x y z
N LEU A 1 -12.32 -11.37 -18.38
CA LEU A 1 -13.02 -11.94 -17.21
C LEU A 1 -12.51 -11.46 -15.84
N SER A 2 -11.39 -10.76 -15.73
CA SER A 2 -10.84 -10.33 -14.43
C SER A 2 -10.57 -8.83 -14.32
N GLN A 3 -11.04 -8.01 -15.24
CA GLN A 3 -10.82 -6.55 -15.18
C GLN A 3 -11.32 -5.94 -13.86
N GLY A 4 -12.45 -6.42 -13.33
CA GLY A 4 -12.99 -5.95 -12.05
C GLY A 4 -12.20 -6.34 -10.80
N PHE A 5 -11.31 -7.37 -10.87
CA PHE A 5 -10.47 -7.76 -9.72
C PHE A 5 -9.14 -7.00 -9.70
N THR A 6 -8.59 -6.64 -10.85
CA THR A 6 -7.27 -6.00 -10.97
C THR A 6 -7.31 -4.48 -10.97
N HIS A 7 -8.46 -3.87 -11.23
CA HIS A 7 -8.61 -2.41 -11.31
C HIS A 7 -9.75 -1.90 -10.45
N THR A 8 -9.60 -0.68 -9.93
CA THR A 8 -10.64 0.02 -9.17
C THR A 8 -10.35 1.53 -9.14
N VAL A 9 -11.24 2.29 -8.52
CA VAL A 9 -10.97 3.68 -8.13
C VAL A 9 -10.49 3.71 -6.69
N LEU A 10 -9.50 4.53 -6.38
CA LEU A 10 -8.92 4.64 -5.03
C LEU A 10 -9.88 5.40 -4.10
N GLY A 11 -10.83 4.70 -3.52
CA GLY A 11 -11.88 5.30 -2.70
C GLY A 11 -12.62 6.43 -3.42
N ASN A 12 -12.90 7.54 -2.72
CA ASN A 12 -13.56 8.73 -3.27
C ASN A 12 -12.60 9.71 -3.97
N THR A 13 -11.34 9.35 -4.18
CA THR A 13 -10.34 10.25 -4.79
C THR A 13 -10.53 10.46 -6.29
N GLY A 14 -11.34 9.64 -6.96
CA GLY A 14 -11.47 9.62 -8.42
C GLY A 14 -10.23 9.10 -9.17
N ILE A 15 -9.21 8.60 -8.46
CA ILE A 15 -7.96 8.12 -9.07
C ILE A 15 -8.11 6.65 -9.48
N PRO A 16 -8.06 6.31 -10.78
CA PRO A 16 -8.10 4.93 -11.24
C PRO A 16 -6.76 4.24 -10.94
N VAL A 17 -6.81 3.07 -10.32
CA VAL A 17 -5.62 2.33 -9.90
C VAL A 17 -5.70 0.86 -10.28
N HIS A 18 -4.55 0.29 -10.67
CA HIS A 18 -4.35 -1.14 -10.61
C HIS A 18 -4.25 -1.57 -9.14
N ARG A 19 -4.95 -2.64 -8.76
CA ARG A 19 -5.05 -3.05 -7.35
C ARG A 19 -3.77 -3.67 -6.77
N LEU A 20 -2.79 -4.04 -7.61
CA LEU A 20 -1.44 -4.35 -7.19
C LEU A 20 -0.56 -3.12 -7.40
N GLY A 21 -0.04 -2.53 -6.34
CA GLY A 21 0.89 -1.41 -6.40
C GLY A 21 2.34 -1.87 -6.24
N LEU A 22 3.29 -1.25 -6.93
CA LEU A 22 4.71 -1.56 -6.81
C LEU A 22 5.40 -0.65 -5.79
N SER A 23 6.02 -1.25 -4.77
CA SER A 23 6.83 -0.54 -3.77
C SER A 23 8.31 -0.67 -4.04
N ALA A 24 9.04 0.42 -3.80
CA ALA A 24 10.51 0.48 -3.87
C ALA A 24 11.23 -0.15 -2.66
N THR A 25 10.52 -0.73 -1.70
CA THR A 25 11.08 -1.18 -0.41
C THR A 25 12.29 -2.11 -0.56
N TYR A 26 12.24 -3.07 -1.48
CA TYR A 26 13.35 -4.00 -1.72
C TYR A 26 14.14 -3.69 -3.00
N ARG A 27 14.04 -2.45 -3.50
CA ARG A 27 14.79 -1.97 -4.67
C ARG A 27 14.62 -2.91 -5.88
N PRO A 28 13.40 -3.04 -6.42
CA PRO A 28 13.06 -4.07 -7.42
C PRO A 28 13.89 -4.00 -8.71
N GLY A 29 14.59 -2.89 -8.94
CA GLY A 29 15.37 -2.66 -10.15
C GLY A 29 14.55 -2.13 -11.32
N LYS A 30 15.23 -1.47 -12.28
CA LYS A 30 14.58 -0.85 -13.44
C LYS A 30 13.75 -1.84 -14.25
N LYS A 31 14.27 -3.05 -14.50
CA LYS A 31 13.58 -4.08 -15.30
C LYS A 31 12.21 -4.43 -14.72
N VAL A 32 12.09 -4.51 -13.38
CA VAL A 32 10.80 -4.76 -12.71
C VAL A 32 9.86 -3.57 -12.88
N VAL A 33 10.37 -2.34 -12.78
CA VAL A 33 9.53 -1.13 -12.95
C VAL A 33 8.98 -1.03 -14.38
N TYR A 34 9.81 -1.26 -15.41
CA TYR A 34 9.32 -1.29 -16.79
C TYR A 34 8.33 -2.42 -17.01
N LYS A 35 8.62 -3.63 -16.52
CA LYS A 35 7.68 -4.76 -16.61
C LYS A 35 6.36 -4.48 -15.92
N ALA A 36 6.38 -3.76 -14.78
CA ALA A 36 5.15 -3.34 -14.11
C ALA A 36 4.30 -2.41 -14.97
N LEU A 37 4.93 -1.47 -15.66
CA LEU A 37 4.26 -0.59 -16.64
C LEU A 37 3.69 -1.35 -17.85
N ASP A 38 4.39 -2.38 -18.33
CA ASP A 38 3.93 -3.26 -19.42
C ASP A 38 2.75 -4.14 -19.01
N GLU A 39 2.65 -4.50 -17.71
CA GLU A 39 1.54 -5.24 -17.11
C GLU A 39 0.42 -4.33 -16.59
N ASP A 40 0.40 -3.07 -17.02
CA ASP A 40 -0.62 -2.06 -16.68
C ASP A 40 -0.71 -1.70 -15.19
N LEU A 41 0.35 -1.99 -14.40
CA LEU A 41 0.44 -1.44 -13.05
C LEU A 41 0.72 0.05 -13.14
N ASN A 42 -0.12 0.84 -12.48
CA ASN A 42 0.02 2.28 -12.48
C ASN A 42 0.31 2.91 -11.11
N TYR A 43 0.21 2.16 -10.01
CA TYR A 43 0.45 2.68 -8.66
C TYR A 43 1.88 2.36 -8.18
N PHE A 44 2.72 3.39 -8.04
CA PHE A 44 4.13 3.27 -7.65
C PHE A 44 4.40 4.02 -6.35
N PHE A 45 4.90 3.30 -5.35
CA PHE A 45 5.21 3.87 -4.03
C PHE A 45 6.71 3.85 -3.73
N PHE A 46 7.25 5.01 -3.32
CA PHE A 46 8.61 5.13 -2.82
C PHE A 46 8.71 6.16 -1.69
N PHE A 47 9.71 5.99 -0.83
CA PHE A 47 9.91 6.84 0.34
C PHE A 47 11.32 7.48 0.41
N GLY A 48 12.07 7.47 -0.69
CA GLY A 48 13.25 8.33 -0.83
C GLY A 48 14.60 7.66 -0.91
N PHE A 49 14.70 6.33 -0.72
CA PHE A 49 15.96 5.61 -0.78
C PHE A 49 16.18 4.81 -2.08
N ASP A 50 15.19 4.73 -2.95
CA ASP A 50 15.31 4.05 -4.22
C ASP A 50 15.59 5.02 -5.36
N ASN A 51 16.77 4.87 -5.97
CA ASN A 51 17.16 5.65 -7.14
C ASN A 51 16.71 5.01 -8.46
N GLN A 52 16.43 3.69 -8.50
CA GLN A 52 16.13 2.99 -9.76
C GLN A 52 14.69 3.20 -10.20
N MET A 53 13.71 3.01 -9.31
CA MET A 53 12.31 3.34 -9.58
C MET A 53 12.15 4.82 -9.91
N VAL A 54 12.76 5.70 -9.14
CA VAL A 54 12.71 7.15 -9.36
C VAL A 54 13.28 7.54 -10.73
N LYS A 55 14.36 6.90 -11.20
CA LYS A 55 14.92 7.15 -12.53
C LYS A 55 13.95 6.76 -13.64
N VAL A 56 13.31 5.59 -13.54
CA VAL A 56 12.30 5.15 -14.51
C VAL A 56 11.07 6.05 -14.46
N LEU A 57 10.53 6.34 -13.27
CA LEU A 57 9.37 7.23 -13.13
C LEU A 57 9.65 8.60 -13.75
N ARG A 58 10.81 9.22 -13.48
CA ARG A 58 11.19 10.51 -14.07
C ARG A 58 11.24 10.49 -15.59
N GLU A 59 11.57 9.36 -16.20
CA GLU A 59 11.58 9.17 -17.64
C GLU A 59 10.15 9.08 -18.20
N VAL A 60 9.35 8.17 -17.64
CA VAL A 60 8.01 7.87 -18.15
C VAL A 60 6.97 8.96 -17.84
N LEU A 61 7.12 9.68 -16.74
CA LEU A 61 6.21 10.80 -16.38
C LEU A 61 6.22 11.93 -17.42
N ARG A 62 7.30 12.11 -18.17
CA ARG A 62 7.38 13.10 -19.25
C ARG A 62 6.41 12.82 -20.40
N GLN A 63 6.07 11.56 -20.63
CA GLN A 63 5.29 11.11 -21.77
C GLN A 63 3.86 10.73 -21.42
N ARG A 64 3.64 10.24 -20.19
CA ARG A 64 2.34 9.69 -19.75
C ARG A 64 2.04 9.93 -18.28
N ARG A 65 2.16 11.22 -17.86
CA ARG A 65 1.96 11.63 -16.46
C ARG A 65 0.63 11.17 -15.89
N GLU A 66 -0.44 11.30 -16.64
CA GLU A 66 -1.81 11.05 -16.20
C GLU A 66 -2.12 9.57 -15.95
N ASN A 67 -1.36 8.68 -16.59
CA ASN A 67 -1.56 7.23 -16.48
C ASN A 67 -0.76 6.61 -15.31
N ILE A 68 0.06 7.41 -14.62
CA ILE A 68 0.96 6.92 -13.57
C ILE A 68 0.62 7.58 -12.26
N ILE A 69 0.31 6.76 -11.27
CA ILE A 69 -0.01 7.19 -9.92
C ILE A 69 1.25 7.10 -9.05
N VAL A 70 1.77 8.26 -8.70
CA VAL A 70 2.94 8.40 -7.84
C VAL A 70 2.47 8.57 -6.41
N ALA A 71 2.80 7.60 -5.57
CA ALA A 71 2.58 7.65 -4.14
C ALA A 71 3.92 7.77 -3.39
N THR A 72 4.01 8.72 -2.48
CA THR A 72 5.20 8.95 -1.66
C THR A 72 4.80 9.62 -0.35
N GLY A 73 5.77 10.03 0.45
CA GLY A 73 5.48 10.74 1.70
C GLY A 73 6.73 11.10 2.48
N ALA A 74 6.48 11.67 3.66
CA ALA A 74 7.49 12.02 4.64
C ALA A 74 7.31 11.16 5.91
N TYR A 75 8.39 10.55 6.40
CA TYR A 75 8.35 9.77 7.64
C TYR A 75 8.27 10.68 8.87
N ASN A 76 7.44 10.27 9.82
CA ASN A 76 7.50 10.74 11.19
C ASN A 76 8.78 10.17 11.84
N LEU A 77 9.84 10.97 11.86
CA LEU A 77 11.12 10.57 12.44
C LEU A 77 11.06 10.80 13.96
N LEU A 78 11.79 9.96 14.72
CA LEU A 78 11.90 9.99 16.19
C LEU A 78 12.37 11.34 16.76
N TRP A 79 12.88 12.24 15.96
CA TRP A 79 13.54 13.50 16.34
C TRP A 79 12.73 14.77 16.04
N GLY A 80 11.43 14.64 15.76
CA GLY A 80 10.56 15.77 15.48
C GLY A 80 9.70 15.57 14.23
N HIS A 81 8.84 16.54 13.95
CA HIS A 81 8.01 16.51 12.75
C HIS A 81 8.91 16.62 11.50
N PRO A 82 8.74 15.73 10.51
CA PRO A 82 9.39 15.91 9.24
C PRO A 82 8.89 17.22 8.64
N ASN A 83 9.75 17.96 7.98
CA ASN A 83 9.30 19.07 7.17
C ASN A 83 8.60 18.52 5.93
N LEU A 84 7.27 18.43 5.99
CA LEU A 84 6.43 17.83 4.95
C LEU A 84 6.60 18.59 3.64
N ARG A 85 6.55 19.93 3.68
CA ARG A 85 6.73 20.80 2.51
C ARG A 85 8.10 20.61 1.86
N ARG A 86 9.16 20.64 2.62
CA ARG A 86 10.52 20.41 2.09
C ARG A 86 10.62 19.04 1.41
N THR A 87 9.99 18.02 2.01
CA THR A 87 9.97 16.67 1.43
C THR A 87 9.17 16.63 0.14
N LEU A 88 7.97 17.21 0.10
CA LEU A 88 7.15 17.31 -1.10
C LEU A 88 7.90 18.01 -2.24
N GLU A 89 8.43 19.20 -1.98
CA GLU A 89 9.19 19.98 -2.96
C GLU A 89 10.41 19.21 -3.50
N LYS A 90 11.10 18.47 -2.62
CA LYS A 90 12.20 17.58 -3.04
C LYS A 90 11.70 16.47 -3.98
N ARG A 91 10.52 15.87 -3.71
CA ARG A 91 9.94 14.82 -4.56
C ARG A 91 9.56 15.35 -5.94
N LEU A 92 8.87 16.49 -5.98
CA LEU A 92 8.48 17.16 -7.21
C LEU A 92 9.72 17.45 -8.09
N ARG A 93 10.75 18.10 -7.52
CA ARG A 93 12.00 18.36 -8.25
C ARG A 93 12.72 17.09 -8.72
N THR A 94 12.77 16.06 -7.86
CA THR A 94 13.45 14.80 -8.19
C THR A 94 12.76 14.06 -9.35
N LEU A 95 11.44 14.05 -9.37
CA LEU A 95 10.64 13.41 -10.41
C LEU A 95 10.45 14.28 -11.65
N ARG A 96 10.69 15.61 -11.53
CA ARG A 96 10.41 16.61 -12.57
C ARG A 96 8.94 16.60 -12.97
N THR A 97 8.07 16.69 -11.99
CA THR A 97 6.61 16.75 -12.11
C THR A 97 6.05 17.85 -11.23
N ASP A 98 4.91 18.41 -11.61
CA ASP A 98 4.27 19.51 -10.91
C ASP A 98 3.38 19.01 -9.76
N TYR A 99 3.00 17.74 -9.75
CA TYR A 99 2.17 17.16 -8.71
C TYR A 99 2.52 15.71 -8.36
N ILE A 100 2.12 15.29 -7.16
CA ILE A 100 2.13 13.92 -6.64
C ILE A 100 0.68 13.46 -6.51
N ASP A 101 0.37 12.21 -6.87
CA ASP A 101 -1.00 11.71 -6.79
C ASP A 101 -1.42 11.40 -5.35
N VAL A 102 -0.54 10.76 -4.57
CA VAL A 102 -0.81 10.42 -3.17
C VAL A 102 0.39 10.81 -2.30
N PHE A 103 0.19 11.74 -1.37
CA PHE A 103 1.22 12.13 -0.41
C PHE A 103 0.80 11.76 1.01
N LEU A 104 1.62 10.96 1.68
CA LEU A 104 1.34 10.39 2.99
C LEU A 104 2.28 10.93 4.07
N PHE A 105 1.73 11.26 5.23
CA PHE A 105 2.52 11.33 6.44
C PHE A 105 2.76 9.91 6.95
N LEU A 106 4.00 9.43 6.81
CA LEU A 106 4.35 8.02 6.98
C LEU A 106 4.75 7.70 8.42
N GLY A 107 4.34 6.50 8.90
CA GLY A 107 4.77 5.94 10.18
C GLY A 107 4.19 6.66 11.40
N VAL A 108 2.99 7.18 11.29
CA VAL A 108 2.29 7.85 12.41
C VAL A 108 1.79 6.79 13.39
N THR A 109 2.46 6.61 14.52
CA THR A 109 2.10 5.61 15.54
C THR A 109 1.33 6.20 16.71
N GLN A 110 1.42 7.50 16.95
CA GLN A 110 0.79 8.21 18.06
C GLN A 110 -0.01 9.41 17.56
N GLU A 111 -1.20 9.62 18.11
CA GLU A 111 -2.09 10.75 17.73
C GLU A 111 -1.41 12.12 17.85
N LYS A 112 -0.62 12.31 18.92
CA LYS A 112 0.10 13.57 19.16
C LYS A 112 1.04 14.00 18.03
N HIS A 113 1.40 13.09 17.12
CA HIS A 113 2.24 13.43 15.96
C HIS A 113 1.41 13.89 14.75
N PHE A 114 0.11 13.67 14.77
CA PHE A 114 -0.81 14.13 13.72
C PHE A 114 -1.58 15.36 14.20
N THR A 115 -0.85 16.45 14.39
CA THR A 115 -1.37 17.73 14.89
C THR A 115 -2.25 18.44 13.84
N ASP A 116 -3.03 19.44 14.27
CA ASP A 116 -3.81 20.26 13.35
C ASP A 116 -2.91 20.99 12.34
N GLN A 117 -1.75 21.44 12.75
CA GLN A 117 -0.76 22.02 11.84
C GLN A 117 -0.33 21.04 10.73
N VAL A 118 -0.14 19.75 11.05
CA VAL A 118 0.18 18.71 10.04
C VAL A 118 -0.99 18.52 9.09
N LYS A 119 -2.23 18.49 9.59
CA LYS A 119 -3.44 18.35 8.77
C LYS A 119 -3.58 19.54 7.81
N GLU A 120 -3.46 20.76 8.34
CA GLU A 120 -3.54 21.98 7.56
C GLU A 120 -2.47 22.01 6.46
N GLU A 121 -1.22 21.65 6.77
CA GLU A 121 -0.15 21.60 5.77
C GLU A 121 -0.44 20.58 4.66
N LEU A 122 -0.96 19.40 5.00
CA LEU A 122 -1.36 18.39 4.02
C LEU A 122 -2.51 18.90 3.13
N TYR A 123 -3.50 19.59 3.69
CA TYR A 123 -4.60 20.16 2.92
C TYR A 123 -4.15 21.29 2.01
N GLN A 124 -3.24 22.14 2.48
CA GLN A 124 -2.63 23.21 1.66
C GLN A 124 -1.94 22.62 0.41
N PHE A 125 -1.26 21.47 0.52
CA PHE A 125 -0.64 20.84 -0.65
C PHE A 125 -1.67 20.46 -1.73
N ARG A 126 -2.87 20.07 -1.32
CA ARG A 126 -3.98 19.75 -2.22
C ARG A 126 -4.58 21.02 -2.84
N GLU A 127 -4.78 22.06 -2.05
CA GLU A 127 -5.27 23.37 -2.52
C GLU A 127 -4.30 24.03 -3.50
N GLU A 128 -2.99 23.88 -3.27
CA GLU A 128 -1.95 24.33 -4.20
C GLU A 128 -1.86 23.50 -5.49
N GLY A 129 -2.67 22.42 -5.62
CA GLY A 129 -2.62 21.50 -6.76
C GLY A 129 -1.35 20.65 -6.84
N LYS A 130 -0.49 20.68 -5.81
CA LYS A 130 0.75 19.89 -5.75
C LYS A 130 0.53 18.43 -5.34
N VAL A 131 -0.63 18.12 -4.75
CA VAL A 131 -1.02 16.78 -4.32
C VAL A 131 -2.48 16.56 -4.66
N ARG A 132 -2.83 15.38 -5.22
CA ARG A 132 -4.23 15.05 -5.52
C ARG A 132 -4.96 14.45 -4.31
N ALA A 133 -4.28 13.62 -3.52
CA ALA A 133 -4.84 12.97 -2.35
C ALA A 133 -3.82 12.91 -1.21
N VAL A 134 -4.27 13.22 0.00
CA VAL A 134 -3.43 13.22 1.21
C VAL A 134 -3.90 12.16 2.21
N GLY A 135 -2.96 11.71 3.04
CA GLY A 135 -3.30 10.70 4.05
C GLY A 135 -2.15 10.35 4.97
N ILE A 136 -2.29 9.24 5.66
CA ILE A 136 -1.26 8.72 6.56
C ILE A 136 -0.94 7.26 6.30
N SER A 137 0.25 6.83 6.77
CA SER A 137 0.52 5.42 7.00
C SER A 137 0.69 5.16 8.50
N THR A 138 0.02 4.12 9.01
CA THR A 138 0.05 3.83 10.45
C THR A 138 -0.05 2.34 10.76
N HIS A 139 0.50 1.95 11.93
CA HIS A 139 0.27 0.66 12.57
C HIS A 139 -0.77 0.75 13.69
N ASN A 140 -1.17 1.95 14.09
CA ASN A 140 -2.20 2.18 15.10
C ASN A 140 -3.60 2.15 14.44
N ARG A 141 -4.22 0.96 14.42
CA ARG A 141 -5.52 0.74 13.77
C ARG A 141 -6.66 1.54 14.38
N LYS A 142 -6.71 1.66 15.71
CA LYS A 142 -7.75 2.43 16.39
C LYS A 142 -7.70 3.90 16.02
N PHE A 143 -6.49 4.45 15.98
CA PHE A 143 -6.27 5.82 15.51
C PHE A 143 -6.65 5.98 14.03
N ALA A 144 -6.27 5.02 13.17
CA ALA A 144 -6.69 5.01 11.77
C ALA A 144 -8.21 5.02 11.61
N GLY A 145 -8.92 4.14 12.36
CA GLY A 145 -10.38 4.09 12.34
C GLY A 145 -11.05 5.39 12.79
N LYS A 146 -10.51 6.05 13.82
CA LYS A 146 -10.96 7.38 14.26
C LYS A 146 -10.87 8.39 13.12
N LEU A 147 -9.69 8.53 12.48
CA LEU A 147 -9.48 9.49 11.39
C LEU A 147 -10.35 9.19 10.17
N VAL A 148 -10.55 7.92 9.85
CA VAL A 148 -11.46 7.49 8.78
C VAL A 148 -12.91 7.87 9.09
N ASN A 149 -13.37 7.64 10.32
CA ASN A 149 -14.72 8.00 10.76
C ASN A 149 -14.96 9.53 10.79
N GLU A 150 -13.91 10.31 10.99
CA GLU A 150 -13.94 11.78 10.97
C GLU A 150 -13.83 12.37 9.55
N GLY A 151 -13.50 11.57 8.53
CA GLY A 151 -13.38 12.03 7.14
C GLY A 151 -12.16 12.91 6.87
N ILE A 152 -11.12 12.78 7.68
CA ILE A 152 -9.92 13.62 7.61
C ILE A 152 -8.97 13.19 6.47
N LEU A 153 -9.05 11.94 6.03
CA LEU A 153 -8.10 11.33 5.12
C LEU A 153 -8.72 11.05 3.75
N ASP A 154 -8.01 11.40 2.67
CA ASP A 154 -8.32 10.89 1.33
C ASP A 154 -7.81 9.45 1.15
N VAL A 155 -6.67 9.11 1.81
CA VAL A 155 -6.05 7.78 1.72
C VAL A 155 -5.53 7.32 3.08
N ILE A 156 -5.79 6.07 3.42
CA ILE A 156 -5.19 5.37 4.56
C ILE A 156 -4.30 4.22 4.08
N MET A 157 -3.03 4.23 4.49
CA MET A 157 -2.09 3.14 4.22
C MET A 157 -1.82 2.36 5.51
N MET A 158 -2.17 1.08 5.53
CA MET A 158 -2.18 0.27 6.74
C MET A 158 -1.71 -1.16 6.51
N ARG A 159 -1.32 -1.85 7.59
CA ARG A 159 -1.01 -3.26 7.54
C ARG A 159 -2.29 -4.10 7.53
N TYR A 160 -2.46 -4.90 6.47
CA TYR A 160 -3.51 -5.90 6.39
C TYR A 160 -3.01 -7.15 5.66
N ASN A 161 -3.14 -8.33 6.27
CA ASN A 161 -2.79 -9.63 5.72
C ASN A 161 -3.42 -10.74 6.57
N ALA A 162 -3.31 -11.99 6.13
CA ALA A 162 -3.94 -13.14 6.80
C ALA A 162 -3.58 -13.29 8.29
N ALA A 163 -2.37 -12.87 8.71
CA ALA A 163 -1.96 -12.89 10.12
C ALA A 163 -2.34 -11.62 10.91
N HIS A 164 -2.77 -10.55 10.23
CA HIS A 164 -3.10 -9.25 10.85
C HIS A 164 -4.38 -8.71 10.25
N ARG A 165 -5.51 -9.26 10.69
CA ARG A 165 -6.86 -8.94 10.19
C ARG A 165 -7.60 -7.87 11.01
N GLY A 166 -6.97 -7.32 12.04
CA GLY A 166 -7.64 -6.38 12.95
C GLY A 166 -8.21 -5.10 12.32
N ALA A 167 -7.81 -4.76 11.08
CA ALA A 167 -8.43 -3.68 10.32
C ALA A 167 -9.91 -3.93 10.01
N GLU A 168 -10.34 -5.19 9.94
CA GLU A 168 -11.73 -5.59 9.73
C GLU A 168 -12.65 -5.11 10.85
N GLN A 169 -12.10 -4.96 12.05
CA GLN A 169 -12.81 -4.48 13.25
C GLN A 169 -12.56 -2.99 13.52
N ASP A 170 -11.31 -2.54 13.35
CA ASP A 170 -10.88 -1.23 13.82
C ASP A 170 -10.98 -0.13 12.74
N ILE A 171 -11.07 -0.47 11.43
CA ILE A 171 -11.03 0.50 10.33
C ILE A 171 -12.18 0.31 9.34
N PHE A 172 -12.40 -0.91 8.83
CA PHE A 172 -13.32 -1.18 7.74
C PHE A 172 -14.79 -0.83 8.02
N PRO A 173 -15.32 -0.92 9.26
CA PRO A 173 -16.69 -0.49 9.57
C PRO A 173 -16.93 1.00 9.34
N TYR A 174 -15.88 1.82 9.39
CA TYR A 174 -15.96 3.28 9.26
C TYR A 174 -15.74 3.80 7.84
N LEU A 175 -15.41 2.91 6.88
CA LEU A 175 -15.10 3.32 5.50
C LEU A 175 -16.33 3.81 4.72
N GLU A 176 -17.54 3.36 5.05
CA GLU A 176 -18.74 3.60 4.25
C GLU A 176 -19.10 5.08 4.13
N LYS A 177 -18.86 5.86 5.19
CA LYS A 177 -19.25 7.26 5.25
C LYS A 177 -18.46 8.17 4.30
N TYR A 178 -17.14 8.02 4.26
CA TYR A 178 -16.26 8.91 3.50
C TYR A 178 -15.45 8.18 2.42
N ASN A 179 -15.45 6.87 2.46
CA ASN A 179 -14.78 5.98 1.50
C ASN A 179 -13.36 6.42 1.10
N PRO A 180 -12.43 6.65 2.06
CA PRO A 180 -11.05 6.94 1.71
C PRO A 180 -10.41 5.79 0.96
N GLY A 181 -9.40 6.08 0.15
CA GLY A 181 -8.59 5.05 -0.50
C GLY A 181 -7.85 4.20 0.53
N VAL A 182 -8.00 2.87 0.45
CA VAL A 182 -7.34 1.92 1.35
C VAL A 182 -6.17 1.26 0.63
N VAL A 183 -4.95 1.50 1.12
CA VAL A 183 -3.71 0.90 0.63
C VAL A 183 -3.15 -0.05 1.68
N SER A 184 -2.96 -1.31 1.33
CA SER A 184 -2.40 -2.32 2.23
C SER A 184 -0.94 -2.59 1.95
N PHE A 185 -0.15 -2.77 2.99
CA PHE A 185 1.24 -3.21 2.92
C PHE A 185 1.50 -4.50 3.70
N THR A 186 2.66 -5.13 3.41
CA THR A 186 3.13 -6.38 4.05
C THR A 186 2.20 -7.59 3.89
N ALA A 187 1.64 -7.78 2.69
CA ALA A 187 0.76 -8.91 2.38
C ALA A 187 1.37 -10.27 2.76
N THR A 188 2.67 -10.48 2.54
CA THR A 188 3.38 -11.70 2.91
C THR A 188 3.90 -11.72 4.36
N ARG A 189 3.66 -10.66 5.15
CA ARG A 189 4.25 -10.47 6.50
C ARG A 189 5.76 -10.74 6.52
N TRP A 190 6.53 -10.02 5.65
CA TRP A 190 7.97 -10.22 5.51
C TRP A 190 8.36 -11.68 5.32
N ARG A 191 7.62 -12.42 4.46
CA ARG A 191 7.79 -13.83 4.10
C ARG A 191 7.38 -14.83 5.19
N TYR A 192 6.85 -14.42 6.33
CA TYR A 192 6.37 -15.38 7.33
C TYR A 192 5.12 -16.14 6.86
N LEU A 193 4.23 -15.52 6.08
CA LEU A 193 3.03 -16.16 5.52
C LEU A 193 3.32 -17.12 4.34
N ILE A 194 4.57 -17.26 3.93
CA ILE A 194 4.99 -18.18 2.87
C ILE A 194 6.09 -19.15 3.34
N ARG A 195 6.21 -19.29 4.65
CA ARG A 195 7.15 -20.21 5.28
C ARG A 195 6.43 -20.99 6.37
N ARG A 196 6.63 -22.30 6.39
CA ARG A 196 6.01 -23.19 7.38
C ARG A 196 6.40 -22.79 8.80
N PRO A 197 5.45 -22.40 9.67
CA PRO A 197 5.73 -22.20 11.07
C PRO A 197 5.83 -23.56 11.81
N LYS A 198 6.46 -23.58 12.98
CA LYS A 198 6.72 -24.83 13.73
C LYS A 198 5.43 -25.58 14.13
N ASN A 199 4.35 -24.85 14.38
CA ASN A 199 3.05 -25.36 14.78
C ASN A 199 2.13 -25.75 13.60
N TRP A 200 2.62 -25.72 12.35
CA TRP A 200 1.85 -26.08 11.16
C TRP A 200 2.12 -27.54 10.74
N PRO A 201 1.08 -28.37 10.51
CA PRO A 201 1.26 -29.75 10.16
C PRO A 201 2.12 -29.95 8.91
N LYS A 202 2.95 -31.01 8.91
CA LYS A 202 3.89 -31.26 7.80
C LYS A 202 3.21 -31.60 6.48
N ASN A 203 2.05 -32.23 6.53
CA ASN A 203 1.24 -32.65 5.39
C ASN A 203 0.33 -31.54 4.84
N GLU A 204 0.13 -30.46 5.59
CA GLU A 204 -0.71 -29.34 5.15
C GLU A 204 0.05 -28.40 4.20
N PRO A 205 -0.61 -27.79 3.19
CA PRO A 205 0.03 -26.88 2.26
C PRO A 205 0.50 -25.59 2.93
N VAL A 206 1.48 -24.94 2.32
CA VAL A 206 1.94 -23.59 2.70
C VAL A 206 1.50 -22.60 1.63
N PRO A 207 0.91 -21.45 1.99
CA PRO A 207 0.50 -20.46 1.03
C PRO A 207 1.63 -19.94 0.14
N THR A 208 1.28 -19.58 -1.08
CA THR A 208 2.17 -18.90 -2.03
C THR A 208 2.12 -17.38 -1.84
N PRO A 209 3.12 -16.61 -2.34
CA PRO A 209 3.04 -15.15 -2.35
C PRO A 209 1.78 -14.65 -3.06
N GLY A 210 1.41 -15.26 -4.19
CA GLY A 210 0.20 -14.91 -4.93
C GLY A 210 -1.08 -15.06 -4.13
N MET A 211 -1.19 -16.12 -3.32
CA MET A 211 -2.33 -16.30 -2.40
C MET A 211 -2.38 -15.18 -1.36
N CYS A 212 -1.22 -14.72 -0.85
CA CYS A 212 -1.19 -13.61 0.09
C CYS A 212 -1.73 -12.31 -0.51
N TYR A 213 -1.39 -11.99 -1.75
CA TYR A 213 -1.92 -10.81 -2.46
C TYR A 213 -3.41 -10.96 -2.75
N ARG A 214 -3.83 -12.13 -3.25
CA ARG A 214 -5.25 -12.43 -3.51
C ARG A 214 -6.08 -12.38 -2.23
N PHE A 215 -5.56 -12.88 -1.09
CA PHE A 215 -6.22 -12.75 0.22
C PHE A 215 -6.57 -11.30 0.54
N VAL A 216 -5.58 -10.41 0.45
CA VAL A 216 -5.78 -8.99 0.73
C VAL A 216 -6.79 -8.37 -0.23
N LEU A 217 -6.67 -8.66 -1.53
CA LEU A 217 -7.52 -8.08 -2.58
C LEU A 217 -8.89 -8.75 -2.72
N SER A 218 -9.11 -9.92 -2.12
CA SER A 218 -10.44 -10.52 -1.99
C SER A 218 -11.34 -9.73 -1.04
N ASN A 219 -10.75 -8.90 -0.18
CA ASN A 219 -11.53 -7.96 0.61
C ASN A 219 -11.85 -6.70 -0.24
N PRO A 220 -13.14 -6.43 -0.52
CA PRO A 220 -13.55 -5.31 -1.38
C PRO A 220 -13.23 -3.93 -0.78
N LYS A 221 -12.98 -3.85 0.53
CA LYS A 221 -12.60 -2.60 1.21
C LYS A 221 -11.15 -2.20 0.95
N VAL A 222 -10.31 -3.09 0.39
CA VAL A 222 -8.91 -2.78 0.05
C VAL A 222 -8.81 -2.42 -1.43
N HIS A 223 -8.38 -1.20 -1.73
CA HIS A 223 -8.24 -0.71 -3.09
C HIS A 223 -6.90 -1.10 -3.71
N VAL A 224 -5.79 -0.97 -2.96
CA VAL A 224 -4.44 -1.30 -3.44
C VAL A 224 -3.71 -2.18 -2.43
N CYS A 225 -3.10 -3.26 -2.91
CA CYS A 225 -2.17 -4.08 -2.16
C CYS A 225 -0.74 -3.86 -2.69
N MET A 226 0.18 -3.43 -1.81
CA MET A 226 1.55 -3.16 -2.21
C MET A 226 2.36 -4.46 -2.33
N THR A 227 3.00 -4.65 -3.49
CA THR A 227 4.02 -5.67 -3.71
C THR A 227 5.42 -5.05 -3.73
N ALA A 228 6.40 -5.80 -3.23
CA ALA A 228 7.81 -5.40 -3.23
C ALA A 228 8.68 -6.61 -3.61
N PRO A 229 8.67 -7.03 -4.89
CA PRO A 229 9.48 -8.16 -5.35
C PRO A 229 10.96 -7.79 -5.35
N ALA A 230 11.83 -8.77 -5.06
CA ALA A 230 13.27 -8.58 -5.12
C ALA A 230 13.85 -8.74 -6.55
N ASN A 231 13.09 -9.33 -7.46
CA ASN A 231 13.50 -9.58 -8.85
C ASN A 231 12.30 -9.74 -9.78
N LEU A 232 12.59 -9.84 -11.09
CA LEU A 232 11.59 -9.93 -12.14
C LEU A 232 10.71 -11.20 -12.01
N LYS A 233 11.32 -12.35 -11.72
CA LYS A 233 10.59 -13.62 -11.57
C LYS A 233 9.51 -13.52 -10.49
N GLN A 234 9.85 -13.00 -9.31
CA GLN A 234 8.87 -12.81 -8.24
C GLN A 234 7.74 -11.84 -8.64
N PHE A 235 8.08 -10.79 -9.39
CA PHE A 235 7.09 -9.85 -9.89
C PHE A 235 6.10 -10.54 -10.83
N GLU A 236 6.61 -11.27 -11.84
CA GLU A 236 5.79 -11.99 -12.81
C GLU A 236 4.90 -13.05 -12.17
N GLU A 237 5.43 -13.80 -11.19
CA GLU A 237 4.64 -14.75 -10.40
C GLU A 237 3.50 -14.07 -9.64
N ASN A 238 3.74 -12.89 -9.05
CA ASN A 238 2.71 -12.14 -8.33
C ASN A 238 1.61 -11.63 -9.27
N VAL A 239 1.96 -11.07 -10.42
CA VAL A 239 1.00 -10.59 -11.43
C VAL A 239 0.19 -11.76 -11.99
N LYS A 240 0.87 -12.86 -12.36
CA LYS A 240 0.19 -14.07 -12.86
C LYS A 240 -0.84 -14.58 -11.85
N ALA A 241 -0.53 -14.59 -10.57
CA ALA A 241 -1.45 -15.04 -9.53
C ALA A 241 -2.71 -14.18 -9.44
N LEU A 242 -2.60 -12.85 -9.64
CA LEU A 242 -3.78 -11.97 -9.62
C LEU A 242 -4.78 -12.26 -10.74
N ARG A 243 -4.33 -12.82 -11.87
CA ARG A 243 -5.21 -13.20 -12.98
C ARG A 243 -6.19 -14.32 -12.61
N LEU A 244 -5.95 -15.02 -11.50
CA LEU A 244 -6.88 -16.03 -10.95
C LEU A 244 -8.09 -15.40 -10.23
N GLY A 245 -8.08 -14.08 -10.00
CA GLY A 245 -9.16 -13.38 -9.30
C GLY A 245 -9.14 -13.58 -7.78
N SER A 246 -10.31 -13.43 -7.14
CA SER A 246 -10.49 -13.64 -5.70
C SER A 246 -10.11 -15.08 -5.29
N LEU A 247 -9.75 -15.24 -4.01
CA LEU A 247 -9.56 -16.57 -3.44
C LEU A 247 -10.88 -17.38 -3.48
N THR A 248 -10.78 -18.69 -3.69
CA THR A 248 -11.89 -19.60 -3.41
C THR A 248 -12.13 -19.68 -1.90
N GLN A 249 -13.26 -20.27 -1.50
CA GLN A 249 -13.55 -20.45 -0.08
C GLN A 249 -12.48 -21.31 0.60
N GLU A 250 -12.03 -22.39 -0.03
CA GLU A 250 -11.00 -23.29 0.49
C GLU A 250 -9.65 -22.57 0.63
N GLU A 251 -9.27 -21.78 -0.38
CA GLU A 251 -8.06 -20.95 -0.32
C GLU A 251 -8.16 -19.92 0.81
N MET A 252 -9.34 -19.31 1.01
CA MET A 252 -9.58 -18.33 2.08
C MET A 252 -9.47 -18.99 3.47
N GLU A 253 -10.04 -20.18 3.65
CA GLU A 253 -9.95 -20.96 4.88
C GLU A 253 -8.50 -21.35 5.18
N LEU A 254 -7.77 -21.84 4.18
CA LEU A 254 -6.34 -22.14 4.30
C LEU A 254 -5.55 -20.90 4.73
N MET A 255 -5.75 -19.77 4.05
CA MET A 255 -5.06 -18.50 4.36
C MET A 255 -5.37 -18.02 5.77
N THR A 256 -6.62 -18.15 6.21
CA THR A 256 -7.04 -17.75 7.56
C THR A 256 -6.40 -18.62 8.63
N LYS A 257 -6.49 -19.95 8.51
CA LYS A 257 -5.87 -20.90 9.46
C LYS A 257 -4.35 -20.72 9.52
N PHE A 258 -3.71 -20.60 8.36
CA PHE A 258 -2.27 -20.38 8.28
C PHE A 258 -1.87 -19.03 8.89
N GLY A 259 -2.65 -17.98 8.63
CA GLY A 259 -2.47 -16.66 9.20
C GLY A 259 -2.51 -16.69 10.73
N ASP A 260 -3.46 -17.39 11.32
CA ASP A 260 -3.58 -17.58 12.77
C ASP A 260 -2.37 -18.33 13.34
N ALA A 261 -1.94 -19.42 12.71
CA ALA A 261 -0.73 -20.16 13.11
C ALA A 261 0.51 -19.27 13.09
N VAL A 262 0.67 -18.42 12.07
CA VAL A 262 1.77 -17.46 11.97
C VAL A 262 1.64 -16.33 12.99
N HIS A 263 0.43 -15.86 13.29
CA HIS A 263 0.19 -14.82 14.29
C HIS A 263 0.62 -15.27 15.69
N HIS A 264 0.25 -16.47 16.07
CA HIS A 264 0.57 -17.04 17.39
C HIS A 264 2.06 -17.31 17.61
N THR A 265 2.82 -17.66 16.55
CA THR A 265 4.25 -18.00 16.67
C THR A 265 5.17 -16.78 16.74
N LYS A 266 4.73 -15.62 16.30
CA LYS A 266 5.53 -14.40 16.19
C LYS A 266 4.80 -13.19 16.77
N LYS A 267 4.72 -13.13 18.11
CA LYS A 267 4.11 -11.99 18.82
C LYS A 267 4.91 -10.67 18.71
N TRP A 268 6.16 -10.76 18.28
CA TRP A 268 7.06 -9.62 18.11
C TRP A 268 6.98 -9.11 16.67
N PHE A 269 6.17 -8.13 16.44
CA PHE A 269 6.38 -6.98 15.53
C PHE A 269 5.18 -6.04 15.65
N MET A 270 5.50 -4.75 15.81
CA MET A 270 4.55 -3.64 15.94
C MET A 270 3.35 -3.77 15.05
#